data_d7dd40c788076ffcc5ff63b43ccdb033
#
_entry.id   d7dd40c788076ffcc5ff63b43ccdb033
#
_cell.length_a   1.000
_cell.length_b   1.000
_cell.length_c   1.000
_cell.angle_alpha   90.00
_cell.angle_beta   90.00
_cell.angle_gamma   90.00
#
_symmetry.space_group_name_H-M   'P 1'
#
loop_
_entity.id
_entity.type
_entity.pdbx_description
1 polymer ?
#
loop_
_entity_poly.entity_id
_entity_poly.type
_entity_poly.pdbx_seq_one_letter_code
_entity_poly.pdbx_strand_id
1 'polypeptide(L)'
;MLLVAACHTYEEPVPPTMEKDWEDVYKRQLESYLGYKMEPNEDPDADWRLDVMAGSTCCVPLINGYLNADNDFMDDLHADGAVAGFFCYPLDTLREEEGTDKIFDFRDKLEEVFTTGDGPEVLTLTGGATGLYCGYVDFIAWDIRAALQMAKEFFKDSDIPWACLLYTSRCV
;
A
#
# COMPACT_ATOMS: atom_id res chain seq x y z
N MET A 1 11.48 3.00 15.83
CA MET A 1 10.35 3.51 16.65
C MET A 1 9.35 4.15 15.69
N LEU A 2 8.17 3.57 15.57
CA LEU A 2 7.12 4.07 14.68
C LEU A 2 6.45 5.29 15.33
N LEU A 3 6.55 6.46 14.72
CA LEU A 3 5.80 7.63 15.14
C LEU A 3 4.55 7.74 14.24
N VAL A 4 3.41 7.30 14.77
CA VAL A 4 2.11 7.46 14.08
C VAL A 4 1.59 8.85 14.44
N ALA A 5 1.59 9.77 13.48
CA ALA A 5 0.92 11.05 13.63
C ALA A 5 -0.46 10.97 12.99
N ALA A 6 -1.50 11.04 13.81
CA ALA A 6 -2.87 11.15 13.32
C ALA A 6 -3.09 12.54 12.71
N CYS A 7 -3.37 12.63 11.43
CA CYS A 7 -3.71 13.87 10.74
C CYS A 7 -5.19 14.23 10.82
N HIS A 8 -5.96 13.72 11.79
CA HIS A 8 -7.29 14.27 12.13
C HIS A 8 -7.75 13.73 13.49
N THR A 9 -8.44 14.57 14.25
CA THR A 9 -9.11 14.20 15.50
C THR A 9 -10.15 13.10 15.22
N TYR A 10 -9.95 11.95 15.86
CA TYR A 10 -10.88 10.82 15.80
C TYR A 10 -12.18 11.22 16.50
N GLU A 11 -13.24 11.45 15.74
CA GLU A 11 -14.61 11.43 16.26
C GLU A 11 -15.12 10.00 16.17
N GLU A 12 -15.60 9.45 17.28
CA GLU A 12 -16.18 8.10 17.31
C GLU A 12 -17.28 7.98 16.24
N PRO A 13 -17.26 6.94 15.40
CA PRO A 13 -18.27 6.75 14.37
C PRO A 13 -19.62 6.50 15.02
N VAL A 14 -20.59 7.38 14.75
CA VAL A 14 -22.00 7.16 15.07
C VAL A 14 -22.49 5.92 14.30
N PRO A 15 -23.08 4.89 14.95
CA PRO A 15 -23.52 3.71 14.25
C PRO A 15 -24.52 4.07 13.14
N PRO A 16 -24.37 3.55 11.91
CA PRO A 16 -25.24 3.88 10.81
C PRO A 16 -26.65 3.38 11.07
N THR A 17 -27.65 4.27 11.01
CA THR A 17 -29.04 3.87 10.82
C THR A 17 -29.19 3.24 9.44
N MET A 18 -29.91 2.12 9.34
CA MET A 18 -29.98 1.17 8.22
C MET A 18 -30.46 1.71 6.85
N GLU A 19 -30.47 3.02 6.63
CA GLU A 19 -30.89 3.68 5.37
C GLU A 19 -29.80 4.60 4.79
N LYS A 20 -28.54 4.50 5.22
CA LYS A 20 -27.48 5.33 4.66
C LYS A 20 -26.76 4.61 3.54
N ASP A 21 -26.74 5.28 2.40
CA ASP A 21 -26.06 4.97 1.16
C ASP A 21 -24.67 4.35 1.42
N TRP A 22 -24.43 3.12 0.94
CA TRP A 22 -23.16 2.41 1.04
C TRP A 22 -21.99 3.19 0.42
N GLU A 23 -22.27 4.07 -0.54
CA GLU A 23 -21.29 4.99 -1.11
C GLU A 23 -20.70 5.97 -0.07
N ASP A 24 -21.50 6.48 0.85
CA ASP A 24 -21.04 7.41 1.89
C ASP A 24 -20.20 6.68 2.96
N VAL A 25 -20.51 5.41 3.25
CA VAL A 25 -19.72 4.58 4.17
C VAL A 25 -18.37 4.25 3.53
N TYR A 26 -18.37 3.94 2.24
CA TYR A 26 -17.15 3.63 1.49
C TYR A 26 -16.24 4.87 1.34
N LYS A 27 -16.79 6.03 1.05
CA LYS A 27 -16.04 7.30 0.99
C LYS A 27 -15.42 7.68 2.34
N ARG A 28 -16.14 7.46 3.45
CA ARG A 28 -15.59 7.73 4.81
C ARG A 28 -14.48 6.77 5.20
N GLN A 29 -14.48 5.53 4.73
CA GLN A 29 -13.39 4.60 4.94
C GLN A 29 -12.13 4.98 4.14
N LEU A 30 -12.31 5.53 2.92
CA LEU A 30 -11.21 6.05 2.09
C LEU A 30 -10.62 7.37 2.62
N GLU A 31 -11.35 8.14 3.42
CA GLU A 31 -10.87 9.38 4.05
C GLU A 31 -10.02 9.13 5.33
N SER A 32 -9.87 7.88 5.76
CA SER A 32 -9.19 7.52 7.02
C SER A 32 -7.77 7.02 6.82
N TYR A 33 -6.97 7.67 5.96
CA TYR A 33 -5.55 7.35 5.87
C TYR A 33 -4.78 7.93 7.05
N LEU A 34 -4.03 7.07 7.74
CA LEU A 34 -3.06 7.46 8.76
C LEU A 34 -1.69 7.59 8.12
N GLY A 35 -1.10 8.78 8.24
CA GLY A 35 0.29 9.00 7.88
C GLY A 35 1.24 8.45 8.96
N TYR A 36 2.37 7.88 8.54
CA TYR A 36 3.45 7.47 9.44
C TYR A 36 4.81 7.92 8.91
N LYS A 37 5.76 8.08 9.82
CA LYS A 37 7.16 8.38 9.52
C LYS A 37 8.06 7.37 10.21
N MET A 38 9.14 7.02 9.55
CA MET A 38 10.15 6.09 10.05
C MET A 38 11.54 6.71 9.91
N GLU A 39 12.48 6.24 10.71
CA GLU A 39 13.89 6.49 10.48
C GLU A 39 14.39 5.44 9.48
N PRO A 40 14.77 5.85 8.26
CA PRO A 40 15.14 4.92 7.23
C PRO A 40 16.50 4.26 7.52
N ASN A 41 16.65 3.01 7.13
CA ASN A 41 17.96 2.39 7.02
C ASN A 41 18.63 2.89 5.73
N GLU A 42 19.84 3.44 5.87
CA GLU A 42 20.63 3.98 4.75
C GLU A 42 21.39 2.91 3.97
N ASP A 43 21.37 1.66 4.41
CA ASP A 43 21.98 0.54 3.69
C ASP A 43 21.11 0.15 2.50
N PRO A 44 21.58 0.32 1.24
CA PRO A 44 20.80 -0.04 0.05
C PRO A 44 20.56 -1.54 -0.09
N ASP A 45 21.36 -2.37 0.60
CA ASP A 45 21.22 -3.83 0.61
C ASP A 45 20.35 -4.33 1.78
N ALA A 46 19.75 -3.42 2.56
CA ALA A 46 18.84 -3.78 3.63
C ALA A 46 17.56 -4.44 3.09
N ASP A 47 16.88 -5.16 3.96
CA ASP A 47 15.59 -5.78 3.64
C ASP A 47 14.56 -4.76 3.15
N TRP A 48 13.59 -5.24 2.37
CA TRP A 48 12.51 -4.43 1.82
C TRP A 48 11.81 -3.58 2.88
N ARG A 49 11.50 -2.34 2.52
CA ARG A 49 10.82 -1.33 3.37
C ARG A 49 11.62 -0.79 4.55
N LEU A 50 12.84 -1.24 4.83
CA LEU A 50 13.65 -0.63 5.88
C LEU A 50 14.18 0.77 5.48
N ASP A 51 14.16 1.09 4.20
CA ASP A 51 14.49 2.42 3.66
C ASP A 51 13.35 3.45 3.76
N VAL A 52 12.15 3.06 4.23
CA VAL A 52 10.97 3.92 4.27
C VAL A 52 11.18 5.13 5.18
N MET A 53 10.92 6.32 4.63
CA MET A 53 10.91 7.60 5.36
C MET A 53 9.51 7.98 5.81
N ALA A 54 8.52 7.85 4.92
CA ALA A 54 7.15 8.22 5.19
C ALA A 54 6.18 7.37 4.37
N GLY A 55 4.99 7.17 4.91
CA GLY A 55 3.92 6.47 4.24
C GLY A 55 2.56 6.83 4.79
N SER A 56 1.54 6.27 4.18
CA SER A 56 0.16 6.36 4.64
C SER A 56 -0.55 5.03 4.47
N THR A 57 -1.50 4.74 5.33
CA THR A 57 -2.28 3.49 5.27
C THR A 57 -3.69 3.69 5.80
N CYS A 58 -4.66 3.03 5.19
CA CYS A 58 -6.00 2.85 5.76
C CYS A 58 -6.12 1.50 6.53
N CYS A 59 -5.07 0.67 6.52
CA CYS A 59 -5.02 -0.61 7.21
C CYS A 59 -3.88 -0.65 8.22
N VAL A 60 -4.05 0.02 9.35
CA VAL A 60 -3.03 0.12 10.42
C VAL A 60 -2.57 -1.26 10.95
N PRO A 61 -3.47 -2.26 11.15
CA PRO A 61 -3.04 -3.59 11.59
C PRO A 61 -2.01 -4.24 10.67
N LEU A 62 -2.14 -4.05 9.34
CA LEU A 62 -1.22 -4.59 8.35
C LEU A 62 0.20 -4.04 8.53
N ILE A 63 0.33 -2.71 8.65
CA ILE A 63 1.63 -2.07 8.81
C ILE A 63 2.23 -2.41 10.18
N ASN A 64 1.44 -2.38 11.24
CA ASN A 64 1.91 -2.75 12.58
C ASN A 64 2.36 -4.22 12.65
N GLY A 65 1.61 -5.14 12.05
CA GLY A 65 1.97 -6.56 11.97
C GLY A 65 3.31 -6.74 11.27
N TYR A 66 3.48 -6.11 10.10
CA TYR A 66 4.73 -6.17 9.36
C TYR A 66 5.94 -5.67 10.18
N LEU A 67 5.80 -4.49 10.82
CA LEU A 67 6.91 -3.86 11.56
C LEU A 67 7.24 -4.56 12.87
N ASN A 68 6.28 -5.24 13.50
CA ASN A 68 6.47 -5.94 14.78
C ASN A 68 6.70 -7.45 14.61
N ALA A 69 6.76 -7.94 13.37
CA ALA A 69 6.81 -9.37 13.05
C ALA A 69 5.64 -10.16 13.70
N ASP A 70 4.46 -9.53 13.75
CA ASP A 70 3.22 -10.12 14.24
C ASP A 70 2.37 -10.54 13.04
N ASN A 71 2.06 -11.82 12.96
CA ASN A 71 1.36 -12.42 11.83
C ASN A 71 -0.14 -12.63 12.06
N ASP A 72 -0.68 -12.31 13.22
CA ASP A 72 -2.09 -12.62 13.56
C ASP A 72 -3.06 -12.06 12.50
N PHE A 73 -2.89 -10.79 12.13
CA PHE A 73 -3.73 -10.17 11.09
C PHE A 73 -3.54 -10.80 9.70
N MET A 74 -2.30 -11.20 9.37
CA MET A 74 -1.99 -11.89 8.12
C MET A 74 -2.62 -13.29 8.07
N ASP A 75 -2.62 -14.00 9.20
CA ASP A 75 -3.22 -15.32 9.32
C ASP A 75 -4.74 -15.26 9.15
N ASP A 76 -5.40 -14.22 9.66
CA ASP A 76 -6.81 -13.96 9.45
C ASP A 76 -7.13 -13.72 7.96
N LEU A 77 -6.34 -12.86 7.27
CA LEU A 77 -6.48 -12.64 5.83
C LEU A 77 -6.33 -13.95 5.03
N HIS A 78 -5.33 -14.76 5.38
CA HIS A 78 -5.11 -16.06 4.72
C HIS A 78 -6.27 -17.04 4.97
N ALA A 79 -6.89 -16.99 6.15
CA ALA A 79 -8.07 -17.84 6.45
C ALA A 79 -9.25 -17.47 5.56
N ASP A 80 -9.39 -16.19 5.21
CA ASP A 80 -10.41 -15.66 4.31
C ASP A 80 -10.03 -15.78 2.82
N GLY A 81 -8.87 -16.35 2.50
CA GLY A 81 -8.40 -16.55 1.13
C GLY A 81 -7.79 -15.30 0.48
N ALA A 82 -7.52 -14.26 1.27
CA ALA A 82 -6.84 -13.05 0.84
C ALA A 82 -5.35 -13.07 1.22
N VAL A 83 -4.55 -12.25 0.55
CA VAL A 83 -3.14 -12.05 0.85
C VAL A 83 -2.83 -10.57 0.94
N ALA A 84 -1.98 -10.17 1.87
CA ALA A 84 -1.44 -8.83 1.92
C ALA A 84 -0.09 -8.77 1.20
N GLY A 85 0.20 -7.64 0.58
CA GLY A 85 1.45 -7.45 -0.13
C GLY A 85 1.71 -5.99 -0.49
N PHE A 86 2.79 -5.79 -1.21
CA PHE A 86 3.13 -4.48 -1.78
C PHE A 86 3.86 -4.61 -3.11
N PHE A 87 3.67 -3.64 -3.97
CA PHE A 87 4.54 -3.38 -5.11
C PHE A 87 5.71 -2.55 -4.63
N CYS A 88 6.92 -2.90 -5.07
CA CYS A 88 8.15 -2.15 -4.81
C CYS A 88 8.81 -1.80 -6.14
N TYR A 89 9.23 -0.55 -6.31
CA TYR A 89 9.90 -0.05 -7.51
C TYR A 89 10.95 1.00 -7.16
N PRO A 90 12.05 1.11 -7.92
CA PRO A 90 13.10 2.08 -7.65
C PRO A 90 12.63 3.50 -7.97
N LEU A 91 13.14 4.46 -7.22
CA LEU A 91 12.83 5.87 -7.38
C LEU A 91 13.85 6.63 -8.23
N ASP A 92 14.97 6.00 -8.62
CA ASP A 92 16.09 6.69 -9.27
C ASP A 92 15.69 7.40 -10.56
N THR A 93 14.84 6.76 -11.38
CA THR A 93 14.35 7.33 -12.64
C THR A 93 13.23 8.36 -12.45
N LEU A 94 12.61 8.39 -11.27
CA LEU A 94 11.49 9.28 -10.93
C LEU A 94 11.94 10.52 -10.15
N ARG A 95 13.17 10.50 -9.60
CA ARG A 95 13.71 11.65 -8.86
C ARG A 95 14.22 12.69 -9.82
N GLU A 96 13.72 13.89 -9.67
CA GLU A 96 14.25 15.09 -10.30
C GLU A 96 15.10 15.88 -9.29
N GLU A 97 15.94 16.78 -9.77
CA GLU A 97 16.77 17.64 -8.92
C GLU A 97 15.92 18.52 -7.98
N GLU A 98 14.68 18.83 -8.35
CA GLU A 98 13.77 19.67 -7.58
C GLU A 98 12.34 19.09 -7.62
N GLY A 99 12.00 18.15 -6.72
CA GLY A 99 10.60 17.78 -6.51
C GLY A 99 10.29 16.28 -6.46
N THR A 100 9.07 15.97 -6.04
CA THR A 100 8.53 14.62 -5.89
C THR A 100 7.36 14.35 -6.83
N ASP A 101 7.03 15.28 -7.72
CA ASP A 101 5.82 15.23 -8.54
C ASP A 101 5.76 13.97 -9.41
N LYS A 102 6.90 13.62 -10.06
CA LYS A 102 6.97 12.39 -10.86
C LYS A 102 6.75 11.11 -10.04
N ILE A 103 7.17 11.11 -8.78
CA ILE A 103 6.95 9.96 -7.88
C ILE A 103 5.46 9.81 -7.61
N PHE A 104 4.76 10.91 -7.34
CA PHE A 104 3.32 10.89 -7.10
C PHE A 104 2.56 10.57 -8.38
N ASP A 105 2.87 11.21 -9.50
CA ASP A 105 2.25 10.92 -10.80
C ASP A 105 2.39 9.45 -11.21
N PHE A 106 3.55 8.86 -10.94
CA PHE A 106 3.77 7.43 -11.22
C PHE A 106 2.93 6.55 -10.32
N ARG A 107 2.87 6.88 -9.03
CA ARG A 107 2.03 6.16 -8.06
C ARG A 107 0.56 6.24 -8.45
N ASP A 108 0.06 7.42 -8.76
CA ASP A 108 -1.33 7.64 -9.15
C ASP A 108 -1.69 6.80 -10.38
N LYS A 109 -0.81 6.71 -11.37
CA LYS A 109 -1.01 5.86 -12.55
C LYS A 109 -1.02 4.36 -12.21
N LEU A 110 -0.15 3.91 -11.30
CA LEU A 110 -0.16 2.53 -10.83
C LEU A 110 -1.44 2.23 -10.04
N GLU A 111 -1.86 3.15 -9.19
CA GLU A 111 -3.10 3.03 -8.43
C GLU A 111 -4.33 3.00 -9.34
N GLU A 112 -4.35 3.78 -10.42
CA GLU A 112 -5.44 3.80 -11.41
C GLU A 112 -5.69 2.42 -12.02
N VAL A 113 -4.64 1.62 -12.26
CA VAL A 113 -4.76 0.25 -12.78
C VAL A 113 -5.64 -0.61 -11.88
N PHE A 114 -5.56 -0.44 -10.57
CA PHE A 114 -6.25 -1.26 -9.58
C PHE A 114 -7.53 -0.63 -9.02
N THR A 115 -7.76 0.65 -9.31
CA THR A 115 -8.97 1.35 -8.88
C THR A 115 -10.02 1.51 -9.98
N THR A 116 -9.68 1.12 -11.22
CA THR A 116 -10.56 1.21 -12.39
C THR A 116 -10.74 -0.16 -13.07
N GLY A 117 -11.74 -0.28 -13.95
CA GLY A 117 -12.00 -1.50 -14.69
C GLY A 117 -12.20 -2.71 -13.79
N ASP A 118 -11.49 -3.80 -14.09
CA ASP A 118 -11.54 -5.06 -13.33
C ASP A 118 -10.61 -5.04 -12.08
N GLY A 119 -9.83 -3.97 -11.89
CA GLY A 119 -8.87 -3.85 -10.78
C GLY A 119 -9.49 -4.05 -9.40
N PRO A 120 -10.62 -3.40 -9.07
CA PRO A 120 -11.29 -3.57 -7.78
C PRO A 120 -11.81 -4.98 -7.49
N GLU A 121 -11.96 -5.82 -8.54
CA GLU A 121 -12.33 -7.23 -8.39
C GLU A 121 -11.14 -8.13 -8.03
N VAL A 122 -9.92 -7.61 -8.09
CA VAL A 122 -8.67 -8.35 -7.91
C VAL A 122 -8.03 -8.06 -6.56
N LEU A 123 -7.93 -6.78 -6.22
CA LEU A 123 -7.31 -6.31 -4.98
C LEU A 123 -7.90 -4.97 -4.52
N THR A 124 -7.60 -4.60 -3.29
CA THR A 124 -7.79 -3.25 -2.78
C THR A 124 -6.46 -2.66 -2.32
N LEU A 125 -6.24 -1.40 -2.66
CA LEU A 125 -5.06 -0.66 -2.21
C LEU A 125 -5.29 -0.20 -0.76
N THR A 126 -4.27 -0.33 0.07
CA THR A 126 -4.35 0.00 1.49
C THR A 126 -3.46 1.16 1.88
N GLY A 127 -2.65 1.65 0.94
CA GLY A 127 -1.75 2.76 1.14
C GLY A 127 -0.46 2.63 0.38
N GLY A 128 0.58 3.27 0.89
CA GLY A 128 1.89 3.20 0.29
C GLY A 128 2.93 4.00 1.06
N ALA A 129 4.17 3.91 0.64
CA ALA A 129 5.29 4.57 1.28
C ALA A 129 6.31 5.06 0.27
N THR A 130 7.14 6.00 0.72
CA THR A 130 8.30 6.49 -0.01
C THR A 130 9.53 6.28 0.85
N GLY A 131 10.49 5.55 0.30
CA GLY A 131 11.76 5.28 0.93
C GLY A 131 12.90 6.13 0.39
N LEU A 132 14.12 5.85 0.84
CA LEU A 132 15.34 6.43 0.30
C LEU A 132 15.61 5.96 -1.13
N TYR A 133 15.29 4.71 -1.44
CA TYR A 133 15.62 4.05 -2.70
C TYR A 133 14.38 3.62 -3.47
N CYS A 134 13.33 3.18 -2.77
CA CYS A 134 12.15 2.58 -3.36
C CYS A 134 10.85 3.31 -2.99
N GLY A 135 9.88 3.20 -3.92
CA GLY A 135 8.48 3.48 -3.67
C GLY A 135 7.70 2.19 -3.43
N TYR A 136 6.65 2.27 -2.62
CA TYR A 136 5.84 1.14 -2.19
C TYR A 136 4.36 1.47 -2.35
N VAL A 137 3.57 0.53 -2.88
CA VAL A 137 2.11 0.59 -2.93
C VAL A 137 1.56 -0.67 -2.28
N ASP A 138 0.84 -0.49 -1.19
CA ASP A 138 0.35 -1.57 -0.32
C ASP A 138 -1.03 -2.03 -0.76
N PHE A 139 -1.29 -3.34 -0.68
CA PHE A 139 -2.56 -3.91 -1.08
C PHE A 139 -2.98 -5.14 -0.23
N ILE A 140 -4.27 -5.45 -0.29
CA ILE A 140 -4.84 -6.75 0.05
C ILE A 140 -5.46 -7.31 -1.23
N ALA A 141 -5.08 -8.54 -1.62
CA ALA A 141 -5.54 -9.16 -2.86
C ALA A 141 -6.22 -10.51 -2.56
N TRP A 142 -7.26 -10.80 -3.31
CA TRP A 142 -7.94 -12.09 -3.36
C TRP A 142 -7.67 -12.86 -4.66
N ASP A 143 -7.14 -12.19 -5.70
CA ASP A 143 -6.56 -12.84 -6.87
C ASP A 143 -5.16 -12.29 -7.16
N ILE A 144 -4.16 -12.85 -6.46
CA ILE A 144 -2.76 -12.42 -6.60
C ILE A 144 -2.20 -12.70 -8.01
N ARG A 145 -2.75 -13.68 -8.76
CA ARG A 145 -2.29 -13.97 -10.11
C ARG A 145 -2.75 -12.91 -11.10
N ALA A 146 -4.01 -12.50 -11.00
CA ALA A 146 -4.55 -11.39 -11.78
C ALA A 146 -3.83 -10.08 -11.42
N ALA A 147 -3.61 -9.81 -10.12
CA ALA A 147 -2.84 -8.65 -9.67
C ALA A 147 -1.44 -8.60 -10.30
N LEU A 148 -0.71 -9.73 -10.30
CA LEU A 148 0.61 -9.83 -10.91
C LEU A 148 0.57 -9.58 -12.42
N GLN A 149 -0.46 -10.08 -13.12
CA GLN A 149 -0.58 -9.87 -14.56
C GLN A 149 -0.84 -8.40 -14.90
N MET A 150 -1.76 -7.75 -14.19
CA MET A 150 -2.07 -6.32 -14.37
C MET A 150 -0.84 -5.45 -14.08
N ALA A 151 -0.13 -5.73 -12.98
CA ALA A 151 1.11 -5.02 -12.65
C ALA A 151 2.18 -5.21 -13.73
N LYS A 152 2.37 -6.42 -14.25
CA LYS A 152 3.36 -6.69 -15.32
C LYS A 152 3.05 -5.89 -16.58
N GLU A 153 1.80 -5.75 -16.97
CA GLU A 153 1.40 -4.96 -18.14
C GLU A 153 1.72 -3.48 -17.91
N PHE A 154 1.41 -2.94 -16.74
CA PHE A 154 1.74 -1.57 -16.38
C PHE A 154 3.26 -1.31 -16.39
N PHE A 155 4.03 -2.13 -15.69
CA PHE A 155 5.48 -1.92 -15.58
C PHE A 155 6.23 -2.14 -16.91
N LYS A 156 5.71 -3.00 -17.79
CA LYS A 156 6.29 -3.22 -19.11
C LYS A 156 6.29 -1.95 -19.99
N ASP A 157 5.28 -1.10 -19.82
CA ASP A 157 5.12 0.13 -20.60
C ASP A 157 5.67 1.35 -19.85
N SER A 158 6.27 1.16 -18.68
CA SER A 158 6.89 2.20 -17.86
C SER A 158 8.42 2.28 -18.09
N ASP A 159 9.01 3.42 -17.73
CA ASP A 159 10.47 3.62 -17.74
C ASP A 159 11.16 3.06 -16.48
N ILE A 160 10.45 2.31 -15.63
CA ILE A 160 10.98 1.73 -14.42
C ILE A 160 11.80 0.48 -14.78
N PRO A 161 13.09 0.40 -14.40
CA PRO A 161 13.99 -0.68 -14.83
C PRO A 161 13.64 -2.04 -14.22
N TRP A 162 13.03 -2.05 -13.04
CA TRP A 162 12.56 -3.26 -12.35
C TRP A 162 11.45 -2.95 -11.37
N ALA A 163 10.61 -3.92 -11.10
CA ALA A 163 9.63 -3.87 -10.04
C ALA A 163 9.47 -5.25 -9.41
N CYS A 164 9.14 -5.28 -8.13
CA CYS A 164 8.84 -6.50 -7.39
C CYS A 164 7.42 -6.42 -6.84
N LEU A 165 6.78 -7.59 -6.79
CA LEU A 165 5.56 -7.81 -6.02
C LEU A 165 5.93 -8.77 -4.90
N LEU A 166 5.84 -8.30 -3.65
CA LEU A 166 6.01 -9.13 -2.48
C LEU A 166 4.66 -9.29 -1.79
N TYR A 167 4.37 -10.50 -1.35
CA TYR A 167 3.11 -10.82 -0.68
C TYR A 167 3.30 -11.92 0.35
N THR A 168 2.43 -11.92 1.35
CA THR A 168 2.39 -12.97 2.35
C THR A 168 1.80 -14.23 1.73
N SER A 169 2.42 -15.39 2.00
CA SER A 169 1.85 -16.69 1.61
C SER A 169 1.90 -17.64 2.79
N ARG A 170 0.85 -18.45 2.96
CA ARG A 170 0.95 -19.58 3.87
C ARG A 170 2.01 -20.55 3.36
N CYS A 171 3.04 -20.82 4.15
CA CYS A 171 3.81 -22.03 3.98
C CYS A 171 2.92 -23.22 4.32
N VAL A 172 2.52 -23.98 3.31
CA VAL A 172 1.80 -25.25 3.47
C VAL A 172 2.82 -26.35 3.73
#